data_44ba14df8182654bcd633a57978d900d
#
_entry.id   44ba14df8182654bcd633a57978d900d
#
_cell.length_a   1.000
_cell.length_b   1.000
_cell.length_c   1.000
_cell.angle_alpha   90.00
_cell.angle_beta   90.00
_cell.angle_gamma   90.00
#
_symmetry.space_group_name_H-M   'P 1'
#
loop_
_entity.id
_entity.type
_entity.pdbx_description
1 polymer ?
#
loop_
_entity_poly.entity_id
_entity_poly.type
_entity_poly.pdbx_seq_one_letter_code
_entity_poly.pdbx_strand_id
1 'polypeptide(L)'
;MLLAAFFICMSTMTYAAKVDTLQVASTAMGKTYKAAVVLPNSYAKSKSAFPVMYLLHGAYGHFSDWLKNTPNKKLVQTLSDQYNMIIVMPEGEVFSFYLDSPVNKESQFETFITQEVIQKVDKTYRTISNKSGRVITGLSMGGHGALYLSAKHPDLFCAAGSMSGAVDMSTMLNRDSAAQVVKLMQPVFGDKSGSTEMYEQYAVMNMLDKIKANKLPLIIDCGVDDFLIEPNRELHRRLVYNKVEHDYTERPGAHTWDYWENSLPYHVLFFNKILLKNQVVAKK
;
A
#
# COMPACT_ATOMS: atom_id res chain seq x y z
N MET A 1 -34.42 43.16 36.03
CA MET A 1 -34.05 42.95 34.64
C MET A 1 -33.14 41.73 34.57
N LEU A 2 -33.64 40.54 34.22
CA LEU A 2 -32.82 39.34 34.01
C LEU A 2 -32.42 39.32 32.53
N LEU A 3 -31.12 39.38 32.24
CA LEU A 3 -30.58 39.11 30.90
C LEU A 3 -30.49 37.60 30.73
N ALA A 4 -31.30 37.04 29.85
CA ALA A 4 -31.18 35.63 29.40
C ALA A 4 -30.09 35.58 28.31
N ALA A 5 -28.95 34.97 28.64
CA ALA A 5 -27.89 34.66 27.66
C ALA A 5 -28.30 33.45 26.83
N PHE A 6 -28.61 33.65 25.56
CA PHE A 6 -28.85 32.59 24.57
C PHE A 6 -27.49 32.01 24.14
N PHE A 7 -27.14 30.82 24.63
CA PHE A 7 -26.03 30.05 24.09
C PHE A 7 -26.49 29.40 22.78
N ILE A 8 -26.07 29.94 21.64
CA ILE A 8 -26.21 29.29 20.36
C ILE A 8 -25.16 28.16 20.28
N CYS A 9 -25.60 26.93 20.54
CA CYS A 9 -24.78 25.75 20.32
C CYS A 9 -24.62 25.55 18.81
N MET A 10 -23.55 26.08 18.22
CA MET A 10 -23.18 25.74 16.84
C MET A 10 -22.74 24.28 16.79
N SER A 11 -23.64 23.38 16.43
CA SER A 11 -23.28 22.02 16.06
C SER A 11 -22.41 22.07 14.79
N THR A 12 -21.11 21.95 14.97
CA THR A 12 -20.21 21.70 13.85
C THR A 12 -20.55 20.31 13.29
N MET A 13 -21.22 20.25 12.14
CA MET A 13 -21.34 19.00 11.39
C MET A 13 -19.93 18.55 10.99
N THR A 14 -19.37 17.63 11.77
CA THR A 14 -18.16 16.92 11.39
C THR A 14 -18.52 15.96 10.27
N TYR A 15 -18.30 16.37 9.03
CA TYR A 15 -18.36 15.44 7.90
C TYR A 15 -17.21 14.46 8.05
N ALA A 16 -17.51 13.17 8.12
CA ALA A 16 -16.49 12.12 8.05
C ALA A 16 -15.98 11.99 6.61
N ALA A 17 -14.69 11.65 6.43
CA ALA A 17 -14.11 11.39 5.13
C ALA A 17 -15.02 10.47 4.30
N LYS A 18 -15.28 10.86 3.04
CA LYS A 18 -16.17 10.11 2.15
C LYS A 18 -15.46 8.87 1.63
N VAL A 19 -16.10 7.72 1.77
CA VAL A 19 -15.66 6.47 1.11
C VAL A 19 -16.44 6.32 -0.20
N ASP A 20 -15.70 6.18 -1.30
CA ASP A 20 -16.24 5.93 -2.63
C ASP A 20 -15.79 4.56 -3.14
N THR A 21 -16.49 3.98 -4.11
CA THR A 21 -16.10 2.74 -4.78
C THR A 21 -15.89 3.03 -6.26
N LEU A 22 -14.64 2.98 -6.69
CA LEU A 22 -14.25 3.21 -8.07
C LEU A 22 -14.23 1.87 -8.83
N GLN A 23 -14.85 1.83 -9.99
CA GLN A 23 -14.71 0.72 -10.92
C GLN A 23 -13.59 1.01 -11.91
N VAL A 24 -12.64 0.08 -12.02
CA VAL A 24 -11.49 0.16 -12.89
C VAL A 24 -11.55 -1.01 -13.88
N ALA A 25 -11.84 -0.68 -15.14
CA ALA A 25 -11.76 -1.67 -16.21
C ALA A 25 -10.28 -1.95 -16.51
N SER A 26 -9.88 -3.20 -16.41
CA SER A 26 -8.57 -3.66 -16.83
C SER A 26 -8.64 -4.13 -18.28
N THR A 27 -7.99 -3.39 -19.16
CA THR A 27 -7.81 -3.79 -20.56
C THR A 27 -6.82 -4.97 -20.65
N ALA A 28 -5.82 -4.97 -19.77
CA ALA A 28 -4.81 -6.03 -19.73
C ALA A 28 -5.41 -7.41 -19.38
N MET A 29 -6.44 -7.44 -18.52
CA MET A 29 -7.06 -8.68 -18.03
C MET A 29 -8.49 -8.93 -18.54
N GLY A 30 -9.08 -8.00 -19.30
CA GLY A 30 -10.45 -8.11 -19.80
C GLY A 30 -11.54 -8.15 -18.73
N LYS A 31 -11.25 -7.63 -17.51
CA LYS A 31 -12.14 -7.67 -16.36
C LYS A 31 -12.29 -6.27 -15.75
N THR A 32 -13.35 -6.06 -14.96
CA THR A 32 -13.52 -4.84 -14.17
C THR A 32 -13.34 -5.16 -12.70
N TYR A 33 -12.41 -4.46 -12.07
CA TYR A 33 -12.11 -4.57 -10.65
C TYR A 33 -12.60 -3.35 -9.88
N LYS A 34 -12.63 -3.45 -8.56
CA LYS A 34 -13.01 -2.36 -7.68
C LYS A 34 -11.79 -1.80 -6.95
N ALA A 35 -11.87 -0.53 -6.61
CA ALA A 35 -11.00 0.11 -5.64
C ALA A 35 -11.86 0.92 -4.66
N ALA A 36 -11.57 0.83 -3.37
CA ALA A 36 -12.14 1.77 -2.42
C ALA A 36 -11.28 3.05 -2.42
N VAL A 37 -11.93 4.20 -2.37
CA VAL A 37 -11.27 5.50 -2.38
C VAL A 37 -11.80 6.32 -1.21
N VAL A 38 -10.89 6.72 -0.31
CA VAL A 38 -11.22 7.60 0.80
C VAL A 38 -10.79 9.01 0.46
N LEU A 39 -11.75 9.92 0.45
CA LEU A 39 -11.57 11.34 0.17
C LEU A 39 -11.60 12.12 1.47
N PRO A 40 -10.60 12.97 1.77
CA PRO A 40 -10.60 13.78 2.98
C PRO A 40 -11.75 14.79 2.98
N ASN A 41 -12.21 15.22 4.16
CA ASN A 41 -13.30 16.19 4.32
C ASN A 41 -13.10 17.50 3.55
N SER A 42 -11.84 17.93 3.43
CA SER A 42 -11.46 19.11 2.66
C SER A 42 -11.68 18.96 1.16
N TYR A 43 -11.79 17.72 0.65
CA TYR A 43 -11.93 17.46 -0.78
C TYR A 43 -13.16 18.14 -1.37
N ALA A 44 -14.30 18.10 -0.70
CA ALA A 44 -15.52 18.75 -1.17
C ALA A 44 -15.43 20.29 -1.13
N LYS A 45 -14.60 20.84 -0.27
CA LYS A 45 -14.47 22.29 -0.01
C LYS A 45 -13.34 22.96 -0.77
N SER A 46 -12.39 22.19 -1.31
CA SER A 46 -11.19 22.69 -2.01
C SER A 46 -11.26 22.40 -3.49
N LYS A 47 -10.67 23.28 -4.29
CA LYS A 47 -10.40 23.04 -5.72
C LYS A 47 -8.97 22.52 -5.98
N SER A 48 -8.15 22.46 -4.93
CA SER A 48 -6.76 22.00 -5.02
C SER A 48 -6.68 20.50 -5.37
N ALA A 49 -5.55 20.10 -5.92
CA ALA A 49 -5.18 18.70 -6.07
C ALA A 49 -4.64 18.14 -4.76
N PHE A 50 -4.78 16.83 -4.56
CA PHE A 50 -4.43 16.12 -3.33
C PHE A 50 -3.36 15.06 -3.60
N PRO A 51 -2.43 14.81 -2.66
CA PRO A 51 -1.56 13.66 -2.73
C PRO A 51 -2.38 12.37 -2.59
N VAL A 52 -1.83 11.29 -3.15
CA VAL A 52 -2.49 9.97 -3.16
C VAL A 52 -1.60 8.92 -2.53
N MET A 53 -2.16 8.17 -1.57
CA MET A 53 -1.55 6.94 -1.05
C MET A 53 -2.29 5.73 -1.64
N TYR A 54 -1.53 4.85 -2.31
CA TYR A 54 -2.02 3.53 -2.70
C TYR A 54 -1.73 2.56 -1.56
N LEU A 55 -2.80 1.95 -1.00
CA LEU A 55 -2.75 1.09 0.18
C LEU A 55 -3.19 -0.32 -0.20
N LEU A 56 -2.21 -1.21 -0.35
CA LEU A 56 -2.39 -2.56 -0.87
C LEU A 56 -2.80 -3.54 0.23
N HIS A 57 -3.73 -4.46 -0.08
CA HIS A 57 -4.15 -5.53 0.83
C HIS A 57 -3.20 -6.74 0.78
N GLY A 58 -3.32 -7.66 1.74
CA GLY A 58 -2.56 -8.90 1.81
C GLY A 58 -3.20 -10.05 1.03
N ALA A 59 -2.55 -11.20 1.06
CA ALA A 59 -3.11 -12.43 0.49
C ALA A 59 -4.48 -12.77 1.11
N TYR A 60 -5.34 -13.42 0.35
CA TYR A 60 -6.75 -13.73 0.69
C TYR A 60 -7.63 -12.50 0.94
N GLY A 61 -7.10 -11.30 0.68
CA GLY A 61 -7.80 -10.05 0.90
C GLY A 61 -8.46 -9.48 -0.35
N HIS A 62 -9.11 -8.32 -0.16
CA HIS A 62 -9.82 -7.58 -1.18
C HIS A 62 -9.69 -6.07 -0.98
N PHE A 63 -10.03 -5.30 -2.00
CA PHE A 63 -9.99 -3.83 -2.01
C PHE A 63 -10.63 -3.13 -0.79
N SER A 64 -11.54 -3.79 -0.08
CA SER A 64 -12.26 -3.20 1.06
C SER A 64 -11.72 -3.59 2.44
N ASP A 65 -10.67 -4.41 2.51
CA ASP A 65 -10.24 -5.03 3.78
C ASP A 65 -9.72 -4.03 4.80
N TRP A 66 -8.98 -3.02 4.36
CA TRP A 66 -8.53 -1.95 5.24
C TRP A 66 -9.67 -1.16 5.90
N LEU A 67 -10.86 -1.18 5.31
CA LEU A 67 -12.06 -0.56 5.88
C LEU A 67 -12.86 -1.52 6.76
N LYS A 68 -12.73 -2.84 6.53
CA LYS A 68 -13.57 -3.86 7.17
C LYS A 68 -12.87 -4.63 8.27
N ASN A 69 -11.57 -4.89 8.13
CA ASN A 69 -10.86 -5.83 8.99
C ASN A 69 -10.02 -5.13 10.07
N THR A 70 -9.62 -3.83 9.87
CA THR A 70 -9.01 -3.07 10.98
C THR A 70 -9.95 -3.02 12.17
N PRO A 71 -9.49 -3.21 13.42
CA PRO A 71 -10.27 -3.01 14.62
C PRO A 71 -10.98 -1.65 14.64
N ASN A 72 -10.26 -0.57 14.39
CA ASN A 72 -10.83 0.76 14.21
C ASN A 72 -11.33 0.96 12.78
N LYS A 73 -12.61 0.78 12.54
CA LYS A 73 -13.26 0.91 11.21
C LYS A 73 -13.16 2.33 10.60
N LYS A 74 -12.72 3.31 11.38
CA LYS A 74 -12.53 4.71 10.93
C LYS A 74 -11.08 5.08 10.70
N LEU A 75 -10.13 4.17 10.92
CA LEU A 75 -8.70 4.46 10.84
C LEU A 75 -8.33 5.15 9.53
N VAL A 76 -8.66 4.54 8.40
CA VAL A 76 -8.29 5.04 7.06
C VAL A 76 -8.90 6.42 6.79
N GLN A 77 -10.17 6.61 7.18
CA GLN A 77 -10.87 7.89 7.07
C GLN A 77 -10.20 8.98 7.95
N THR A 78 -9.85 8.61 9.18
CA THR A 78 -9.17 9.52 10.11
C THR A 78 -7.81 9.95 9.58
N LEU A 79 -7.03 9.02 9.04
CA LEU A 79 -5.72 9.33 8.44
C LEU A 79 -5.85 10.18 7.18
N SER A 80 -6.83 9.89 6.32
CA SER A 80 -7.14 10.70 5.14
C SER A 80 -7.44 12.16 5.53
N ASP A 81 -8.28 12.37 6.55
CA ASP A 81 -8.63 13.71 7.05
C ASP A 81 -7.45 14.42 7.71
N GLN A 82 -6.74 13.71 8.59
CA GLN A 82 -5.62 14.26 9.33
C GLN A 82 -4.49 14.76 8.44
N TYR A 83 -4.19 14.01 7.37
CA TYR A 83 -3.08 14.29 6.47
C TYR A 83 -3.51 14.90 5.13
N ASN A 84 -4.80 15.16 4.97
CA ASN A 84 -5.35 15.78 3.77
C ASN A 84 -4.96 15.05 2.48
N MET A 85 -5.12 13.74 2.47
CA MET A 85 -4.61 12.81 1.46
C MET A 85 -5.73 11.89 0.95
N ILE A 86 -5.80 11.65 -0.35
CA ILE A 86 -6.64 10.60 -0.93
C ILE A 86 -5.98 9.25 -0.64
N ILE A 87 -6.76 8.28 -0.16
CA ILE A 87 -6.27 6.91 0.05
C ILE A 87 -7.02 5.97 -0.89
N VAL A 88 -6.29 5.27 -1.75
CA VAL A 88 -6.81 4.34 -2.75
C VAL A 88 -6.42 2.92 -2.38
N MET A 89 -7.39 2.05 -2.24
CA MET A 89 -7.23 0.64 -1.92
C MET A 89 -7.72 -0.20 -3.10
N PRO A 90 -6.85 -0.53 -4.05
CA PRO A 90 -7.22 -1.29 -5.24
C PRO A 90 -7.36 -2.78 -4.95
N GLU A 91 -8.10 -3.49 -5.79
CA GLU A 91 -8.11 -4.95 -5.83
C GLU A 91 -6.76 -5.48 -6.28
N GLY A 92 -6.32 -6.57 -5.68
CA GLY A 92 -5.10 -7.31 -6.03
C GLY A 92 -5.32 -8.81 -6.12
N GLU A 93 -6.58 -9.24 -6.03
CA GLU A 93 -7.02 -10.64 -5.92
C GLU A 93 -6.29 -11.45 -4.84
N VAL A 94 -6.61 -12.73 -4.75
CA VAL A 94 -6.28 -13.57 -3.58
C VAL A 94 -4.77 -13.75 -3.40
N PHE A 95 -4.01 -13.89 -4.50
CA PHE A 95 -2.60 -14.29 -4.41
C PHE A 95 -1.76 -13.80 -5.61
N SER A 96 -2.08 -12.61 -6.17
CA SER A 96 -1.38 -12.08 -7.35
C SER A 96 0.05 -11.59 -7.05
N PHE A 97 0.36 -11.30 -5.80
CA PHE A 97 1.58 -10.59 -5.39
C PHE A 97 1.81 -9.26 -6.13
N TYR A 98 0.76 -8.74 -6.77
CA TYR A 98 0.83 -7.54 -7.61
C TYR A 98 1.81 -7.66 -8.77
N LEU A 99 1.94 -8.88 -9.31
CA LEU A 99 2.82 -9.21 -10.43
C LEU A 99 2.04 -9.27 -11.74
N ASP A 100 2.73 -9.04 -12.85
CA ASP A 100 2.27 -9.50 -14.16
C ASP A 100 2.73 -10.94 -14.33
N SER A 101 1.77 -11.85 -14.47
CA SER A 101 2.05 -13.25 -14.69
C SER A 101 2.76 -13.46 -16.04
N PRO A 102 3.89 -14.20 -16.06
CA PRO A 102 4.57 -14.52 -17.32
C PRO A 102 3.81 -15.54 -18.18
N VAL A 103 2.79 -16.20 -17.64
CA VAL A 103 2.09 -17.30 -18.31
C VAL A 103 0.57 -17.09 -18.40
N ASN A 104 0.00 -16.23 -17.55
CA ASN A 104 -1.45 -16.02 -17.47
C ASN A 104 -1.83 -14.56 -17.73
N LYS A 105 -2.42 -14.29 -18.88
CA LYS A 105 -2.87 -12.93 -19.25
C LYS A 105 -4.02 -12.40 -18.39
N GLU A 106 -4.71 -13.26 -17.65
CA GLU A 106 -5.77 -12.84 -16.73
C GLU A 106 -5.23 -12.40 -15.35
N SER A 107 -3.91 -12.46 -15.12
CA SER A 107 -3.23 -12.03 -13.90
C SER A 107 -2.11 -11.05 -14.23
N GLN A 108 -2.47 -9.80 -14.51
CA GLN A 108 -1.55 -8.71 -14.90
C GLN A 108 -1.68 -7.56 -13.91
N PHE A 109 -1.38 -7.82 -12.63
CA PHE A 109 -1.63 -6.87 -11.55
C PHE A 109 -0.57 -5.79 -11.40
N GLU A 110 0.65 -5.98 -11.89
CA GLU A 110 1.64 -4.90 -12.01
C GLU A 110 1.12 -3.82 -12.99
N THR A 111 0.74 -4.21 -14.20
CA THR A 111 0.13 -3.32 -15.20
C THR A 111 -1.16 -2.69 -14.67
N PHE A 112 -2.02 -3.49 -14.03
CA PHE A 112 -3.27 -2.99 -13.47
C PHE A 112 -3.05 -1.87 -12.46
N ILE A 113 -2.16 -2.05 -11.48
CA ILE A 113 -1.91 -1.03 -10.44
C ILE A 113 -1.19 0.18 -11.02
N THR A 114 -0.09 -0.04 -11.77
CA THR A 114 0.82 1.03 -12.19
C THR A 114 0.30 1.87 -13.34
N GLN A 115 -0.58 1.32 -14.15
CA GLN A 115 -1.13 2.01 -15.32
C GLN A 115 -2.63 2.27 -15.17
N GLU A 116 -3.45 1.23 -15.07
CA GLU A 116 -4.90 1.34 -15.18
C GLU A 116 -5.55 1.99 -13.96
N VAL A 117 -5.16 1.57 -12.75
CA VAL A 117 -5.66 2.18 -11.49
C VAL A 117 -5.19 3.62 -11.37
N ILE A 118 -3.90 3.90 -11.56
CA ILE A 118 -3.34 5.26 -11.44
C ILE A 118 -4.05 6.20 -12.44
N GLN A 119 -4.14 5.81 -13.71
CA GLN A 119 -4.82 6.64 -14.71
C GLN A 119 -6.28 6.88 -14.39
N LYS A 120 -6.99 5.85 -13.93
CA LYS A 120 -8.42 5.96 -13.58
C LYS A 120 -8.62 6.89 -12.39
N VAL A 121 -7.78 6.78 -11.38
CA VAL A 121 -7.79 7.65 -10.19
C VAL A 121 -7.53 9.10 -10.58
N ASP A 122 -6.49 9.35 -11.36
CA ASP A 122 -6.11 10.70 -11.79
C ASP A 122 -7.16 11.35 -12.71
N LYS A 123 -7.87 10.56 -13.51
CA LYS A 123 -8.98 11.04 -14.35
C LYS A 123 -10.26 11.32 -13.54
N THR A 124 -10.44 10.64 -12.42
CA THR A 124 -11.69 10.71 -11.65
C THR A 124 -11.62 11.72 -10.51
N TYR A 125 -10.45 11.85 -9.89
CA TYR A 125 -10.26 12.69 -8.70
C TYR A 125 -9.19 13.77 -8.94
N ARG A 126 -9.26 14.84 -8.16
CA ARG A 126 -8.25 15.91 -8.17
C ARG A 126 -6.99 15.46 -7.45
N THR A 127 -6.13 14.77 -8.16
CA THR A 127 -4.86 14.25 -7.66
C THR A 127 -3.69 15.11 -8.11
N ILE A 128 -2.59 15.07 -7.34
CA ILE A 128 -1.28 15.50 -7.81
C ILE A 128 -0.75 14.36 -8.67
N SER A 129 -1.02 14.43 -9.98
CA SER A 129 -0.90 13.34 -10.94
C SER A 129 0.54 13.07 -11.43
N ASN A 130 1.53 13.26 -10.56
CA ASN A 130 2.93 12.96 -10.83
C ASN A 130 3.59 12.27 -9.64
N LYS A 131 4.83 11.80 -9.80
CA LYS A 131 5.61 11.10 -8.78
C LYS A 131 5.61 11.82 -7.43
N SER A 132 5.76 13.15 -7.40
CA SER A 132 5.93 13.90 -6.15
C SER A 132 4.71 13.82 -5.23
N GLY A 133 3.53 13.56 -5.78
CA GLY A 133 2.26 13.44 -5.04
C GLY A 133 1.80 12.02 -4.78
N ARG A 134 2.55 10.98 -5.18
CA ARG A 134 2.13 9.57 -5.00
C ARG A 134 3.05 8.81 -4.07
N VAL A 135 2.46 8.08 -3.14
CA VAL A 135 3.14 7.13 -2.25
C VAL A 135 2.41 5.79 -2.28
N ILE A 136 3.11 4.72 -1.92
CA ILE A 136 2.54 3.36 -1.92
C ILE A 136 2.97 2.59 -0.69
N THR A 137 2.07 1.85 -0.10
CA THR A 137 2.35 0.92 1.01
C THR A 137 1.33 -0.22 1.02
N GLY A 138 1.57 -1.22 1.83
CA GLY A 138 0.65 -2.34 2.01
C GLY A 138 1.12 -3.31 3.07
N LEU A 139 0.28 -4.30 3.37
CA LEU A 139 0.56 -5.35 4.33
C LEU A 139 0.86 -6.69 3.63
N SER A 140 1.75 -7.51 4.17
CA SER A 140 1.99 -8.88 3.71
C SER A 140 2.31 -8.95 2.21
N MET A 141 1.47 -9.62 1.41
CA MET A 141 1.51 -9.59 -0.06
C MET A 141 1.53 -8.15 -0.60
N GLY A 142 0.75 -7.24 -0.01
CA GLY A 142 0.73 -5.82 -0.40
C GLY A 142 2.00 -5.07 0.00
N GLY A 143 2.67 -5.48 1.08
CA GLY A 143 4.00 -4.96 1.46
C GLY A 143 5.06 -5.35 0.44
N HIS A 144 5.05 -6.60 -0.03
CA HIS A 144 5.83 -7.03 -1.20
C HIS A 144 5.49 -6.18 -2.42
N GLY A 145 4.20 -6.10 -2.79
CA GLY A 145 3.75 -5.36 -3.98
C GLY A 145 4.19 -3.89 -3.97
N ALA A 146 4.09 -3.21 -2.83
CA ALA A 146 4.50 -1.82 -2.71
C ALA A 146 5.99 -1.61 -2.98
N LEU A 147 6.86 -2.44 -2.42
CA LEU A 147 8.31 -2.37 -2.66
C LEU A 147 8.67 -2.82 -4.08
N TYR A 148 8.06 -3.90 -4.56
CA TYR A 148 8.30 -4.44 -5.90
C TYR A 148 7.92 -3.43 -7.00
N LEU A 149 6.69 -2.90 -6.95
CA LEU A 149 6.20 -1.92 -7.92
C LEU A 149 7.02 -0.63 -7.91
N SER A 150 7.36 -0.12 -6.73
CA SER A 150 8.15 1.11 -6.62
C SER A 150 9.59 0.93 -7.08
N ALA A 151 10.18 -0.26 -6.92
CA ALA A 151 11.52 -0.57 -7.43
C ALA A 151 11.55 -0.70 -8.95
N LYS A 152 10.50 -1.22 -9.56
CA LYS A 152 10.38 -1.38 -11.02
C LYS A 152 9.95 -0.10 -11.73
N HIS A 153 9.14 0.73 -11.08
CA HIS A 153 8.55 1.94 -11.66
C HIS A 153 8.98 3.19 -10.88
N PRO A 154 10.26 3.60 -11.00
CA PRO A 154 10.84 4.68 -10.19
C PRO A 154 10.20 6.05 -10.43
N ASP A 155 9.46 6.21 -11.53
CA ASP A 155 8.80 7.47 -11.91
C ASP A 155 7.38 7.62 -11.36
N LEU A 156 6.83 6.59 -10.71
CA LEU A 156 5.45 6.59 -10.24
C LEU A 156 5.28 7.08 -8.80
N PHE A 157 6.21 6.73 -7.90
CA PHE A 157 6.06 6.96 -6.46
C PHE A 157 7.26 7.70 -5.88
N CYS A 158 7.03 8.65 -4.96
CA CYS A 158 8.09 9.37 -4.28
C CYS A 158 8.54 8.70 -2.97
N ALA A 159 7.79 7.74 -2.46
CA ALA A 159 8.15 6.92 -1.32
C ALA A 159 7.34 5.61 -1.32
N ALA A 160 7.88 4.58 -0.67
CA ALA A 160 7.20 3.30 -0.51
C ALA A 160 7.33 2.75 0.92
N GLY A 161 6.39 1.88 1.30
CA GLY A 161 6.40 1.23 2.60
C GLY A 161 5.96 -0.22 2.56
N SER A 162 6.35 -0.99 3.58
CA SER A 162 6.01 -2.41 3.73
C SER A 162 5.73 -2.74 5.18
N MET A 163 4.54 -3.21 5.47
CA MET A 163 4.12 -3.73 6.79
C MET A 163 4.09 -5.25 6.72
N SER A 164 4.93 -5.94 7.51
CA SER A 164 5.01 -7.41 7.50
C SER A 164 5.14 -7.98 6.08
N GLY A 165 5.96 -7.38 5.22
CA GLY A 165 6.01 -7.73 3.80
C GLY A 165 6.55 -9.12 3.52
N ALA A 166 5.95 -9.83 2.54
CA ALA A 166 6.47 -11.09 2.03
C ALA A 166 7.64 -10.83 1.04
N VAL A 167 8.69 -10.15 1.54
CA VAL A 167 9.80 -9.58 0.74
C VAL A 167 10.74 -10.61 0.13
N ASP A 168 10.75 -11.83 0.69
CA ASP A 168 11.42 -12.99 0.13
C ASP A 168 10.39 -14.11 -0.09
N MET A 169 9.86 -14.15 -1.30
CA MET A 169 8.83 -15.12 -1.67
C MET A 169 9.37 -16.57 -1.70
N SER A 170 10.67 -16.77 -1.91
CA SER A 170 11.28 -18.11 -1.98
C SER A 170 11.19 -18.85 -0.64
N THR A 171 11.23 -18.12 0.49
CA THR A 171 11.07 -18.70 1.83
C THR A 171 9.72 -19.37 2.06
N MET A 172 8.70 -19.02 1.26
CA MET A 172 7.37 -19.63 1.35
C MET A 172 7.37 -21.10 0.93
N LEU A 173 8.31 -21.48 0.07
CA LEU A 173 8.47 -22.87 -0.38
C LEU A 173 9.17 -23.78 0.64
N ASN A 174 9.78 -23.21 1.67
CA ASN A 174 10.49 -23.92 2.72
C ASN A 174 9.63 -24.18 3.98
N ARG A 175 8.32 -23.98 3.90
CA ARG A 175 7.37 -24.11 5.00
C ARG A 175 6.48 -25.34 4.86
N ASP A 176 5.86 -25.77 5.94
CA ASP A 176 4.88 -26.86 5.92
C ASP A 176 3.71 -26.57 4.97
N SER A 177 3.40 -25.30 4.74
CA SER A 177 2.38 -24.85 3.79
C SER A 177 2.85 -24.76 2.33
N ALA A 178 4.06 -25.18 2.00
CA ALA A 178 4.64 -25.03 0.65
C ALA A 178 3.72 -25.59 -0.46
N ALA A 179 3.14 -26.76 -0.28
CA ALA A 179 2.23 -27.36 -1.26
C ALA A 179 0.98 -26.49 -1.52
N GLN A 180 0.45 -25.84 -0.48
CA GLN A 180 -0.67 -24.92 -0.61
C GLN A 180 -0.24 -23.64 -1.34
N VAL A 181 0.94 -23.11 -1.02
CA VAL A 181 1.52 -21.94 -1.71
C VAL A 181 1.70 -22.22 -3.19
N VAL A 182 2.30 -23.36 -3.56
CA VAL A 182 2.44 -23.78 -4.96
C VAL A 182 1.10 -23.78 -5.69
N LYS A 183 0.05 -24.35 -5.06
CA LYS A 183 -1.30 -24.36 -5.64
C LYS A 183 -1.87 -22.95 -5.83
N LEU A 184 -1.68 -22.07 -4.86
CA LEU A 184 -2.17 -20.69 -4.90
C LEU A 184 -1.42 -19.82 -5.92
N MET A 185 -0.13 -20.12 -6.17
CA MET A 185 0.69 -19.42 -7.16
C MET A 185 0.58 -19.98 -8.58
N GLN A 186 -0.13 -21.10 -8.75
CA GLN A 186 -0.32 -21.69 -10.08
C GLN A 186 -0.99 -20.73 -11.07
N PRO A 187 -2.01 -19.92 -10.71
CA PRO A 187 -2.56 -18.91 -11.61
C PRO A 187 -1.55 -17.85 -12.06
N VAL A 188 -0.47 -17.62 -11.28
CA VAL A 188 0.57 -16.64 -11.56
C VAL A 188 1.75 -17.26 -12.31
N PHE A 189 2.26 -18.41 -11.87
CA PHE A 189 3.50 -19.01 -12.39
C PHE A 189 3.29 -20.28 -13.22
N GLY A 190 2.05 -20.78 -13.33
CA GLY A 190 1.73 -22.02 -14.05
C GLY A 190 2.51 -23.21 -13.47
N ASP A 191 3.05 -24.06 -14.34
CA ASP A 191 3.82 -25.24 -13.96
C ASP A 191 5.11 -24.92 -13.18
N LYS A 192 5.57 -23.65 -13.23
CA LYS A 192 6.74 -23.19 -12.49
C LYS A 192 6.41 -22.71 -11.07
N SER A 193 5.17 -22.85 -10.60
CA SER A 193 4.75 -22.42 -9.26
C SER A 193 5.47 -23.16 -8.11
N GLY A 194 6.17 -24.25 -8.38
CA GLY A 194 7.07 -24.94 -7.45
C GLY A 194 8.57 -24.59 -7.60
N SER A 195 8.94 -23.70 -8.53
CA SER A 195 10.33 -23.35 -8.80
C SER A 195 10.83 -22.22 -7.90
N THR A 196 11.82 -22.48 -7.05
CA THR A 196 12.48 -21.45 -6.22
C THR A 196 12.99 -20.30 -7.07
N GLU A 197 13.57 -20.56 -8.24
CA GLU A 197 14.08 -19.56 -9.18
C GLU A 197 12.99 -18.57 -9.61
N MET A 198 11.75 -19.04 -9.84
CA MET A 198 10.63 -18.13 -10.16
C MET A 198 10.32 -17.19 -9.02
N TYR A 199 10.32 -17.66 -7.78
CA TYR A 199 10.06 -16.80 -6.62
C TYR A 199 11.20 -15.81 -6.38
N GLU A 200 12.46 -16.24 -6.57
CA GLU A 200 13.63 -15.36 -6.45
C GLU A 200 13.61 -14.24 -7.50
N GLN A 201 13.17 -14.52 -8.71
CA GLN A 201 13.07 -13.52 -9.79
C GLN A 201 12.16 -12.35 -9.41
N TYR A 202 11.12 -12.60 -8.62
CA TYR A 202 10.14 -11.59 -8.21
C TYR A 202 10.32 -11.13 -6.75
N ALA A 203 11.27 -11.69 -6.00
CA ALA A 203 11.53 -11.31 -4.62
C ALA A 203 12.13 -9.90 -4.52
N VAL A 204 11.62 -9.09 -3.60
CA VAL A 204 12.18 -7.75 -3.30
C VAL A 204 13.65 -7.85 -2.87
N MET A 205 14.01 -8.94 -2.20
CA MET A 205 15.39 -9.26 -1.81
C MET A 205 16.39 -9.20 -2.95
N ASN A 206 15.97 -9.46 -4.18
CA ASN A 206 16.82 -9.48 -5.37
C ASN A 206 16.73 -8.19 -6.19
N MET A 207 16.05 -7.15 -5.65
CA MET A 207 15.88 -5.84 -6.30
C MET A 207 16.70 -4.72 -5.67
N LEU A 208 17.62 -5.04 -4.77
CA LEU A 208 18.40 -4.06 -4.00
C LEU A 208 19.16 -3.05 -4.87
N ASP A 209 19.72 -3.49 -5.99
CA ASP A 209 20.42 -2.58 -6.91
C ASP A 209 19.47 -1.55 -7.53
N LYS A 210 18.24 -1.98 -7.88
CA LYS A 210 17.19 -1.06 -8.37
C LYS A 210 16.75 -0.09 -7.29
N ILE A 211 16.47 -0.61 -6.08
CA ILE A 211 16.08 0.21 -4.92
C ILE A 211 17.15 1.27 -4.64
N LYS A 212 18.43 0.87 -4.62
CA LYS A 212 19.56 1.77 -4.41
C LYS A 212 19.68 2.83 -5.51
N ALA A 213 19.57 2.42 -6.78
CA ALA A 213 19.64 3.32 -7.92
C ALA A 213 18.51 4.35 -7.93
N ASN A 214 17.30 3.94 -7.51
CA ASN A 214 16.12 4.80 -7.48
C ASN A 214 16.15 5.85 -6.36
N LYS A 215 17.01 5.66 -5.33
CA LYS A 215 17.09 6.52 -4.13
C LYS A 215 15.71 6.79 -3.52
N LEU A 216 14.86 5.78 -3.52
CA LEU A 216 13.50 5.88 -3.04
C LEU A 216 13.47 5.83 -1.51
N PRO A 217 12.89 6.81 -0.82
CA PRO A 217 12.65 6.72 0.63
C PRO A 217 11.75 5.54 0.98
N LEU A 218 12.20 4.72 1.95
CA LEU A 218 11.49 3.51 2.36
C LEU A 218 11.16 3.53 3.85
N ILE A 219 9.98 2.99 4.20
CA ILE A 219 9.62 2.62 5.56
C ILE A 219 9.22 1.15 5.59
N ILE A 220 9.81 0.38 6.49
CA ILE A 220 9.59 -1.07 6.62
C ILE A 220 9.37 -1.37 8.09
N ASP A 221 8.33 -2.14 8.40
CA ASP A 221 8.13 -2.67 9.73
C ASP A 221 7.59 -4.10 9.74
N CYS A 222 7.81 -4.80 10.85
CA CYS A 222 7.31 -6.15 11.06
C CYS A 222 7.11 -6.42 12.55
N GLY A 223 6.09 -7.21 12.89
CA GLY A 223 5.88 -7.66 14.26
C GLY A 223 6.95 -8.68 14.66
N VAL A 224 7.40 -8.63 15.92
CA VAL A 224 8.46 -9.55 16.42
C VAL A 224 7.97 -11.00 16.49
N ASP A 225 6.66 -11.21 16.59
CA ASP A 225 6.03 -12.54 16.59
C ASP A 225 5.46 -12.92 15.22
N ASP A 226 5.75 -12.11 14.18
CA ASP A 226 5.29 -12.36 12.82
C ASP A 226 6.12 -13.46 12.17
N PHE A 227 5.48 -14.36 11.45
CA PHE A 227 6.18 -15.42 10.74
C PHE A 227 7.06 -14.93 9.57
N LEU A 228 6.92 -13.67 9.16
CA LEU A 228 7.75 -13.01 8.16
C LEU A 228 8.85 -12.13 8.79
N ILE A 229 9.07 -12.19 10.11
CA ILE A 229 10.06 -11.33 10.77
C ILE A 229 11.47 -11.55 10.23
N GLU A 230 11.91 -12.79 10.06
CA GLU A 230 13.27 -13.07 9.60
C GLU A 230 13.55 -12.59 8.16
N PRO A 231 12.68 -12.79 7.16
CA PRO A 231 12.86 -12.16 5.85
C PRO A 231 12.92 -10.62 5.91
N ASN A 232 12.15 -9.97 6.80
CA ASN A 232 12.20 -8.52 6.95
C ASN A 232 13.49 -8.05 7.63
N ARG A 233 14.00 -8.77 8.64
CA ARG A 233 15.33 -8.54 9.24
C ARG A 233 16.45 -8.69 8.21
N GLU A 234 16.37 -9.71 7.38
CA GLU A 234 17.35 -9.94 6.32
C GLU A 234 17.33 -8.81 5.29
N LEU A 235 16.13 -8.35 4.86
CA LEU A 235 16.02 -7.19 3.98
C LEU A 235 16.65 -5.96 4.61
N HIS A 236 16.32 -5.64 5.88
CA HIS A 236 16.93 -4.54 6.63
C HIS A 236 18.46 -4.64 6.64
N ARG A 237 19.00 -5.81 6.99
CA ARG A 237 20.45 -6.04 7.03
C ARG A 237 21.11 -5.78 5.66
N ARG A 238 20.48 -6.25 4.58
CA ARG A 238 20.99 -6.01 3.21
C ARG A 238 20.91 -4.55 2.80
N LEU A 239 19.83 -3.84 3.14
CA LEU A 239 19.69 -2.41 2.89
C LEU A 239 20.77 -1.61 3.62
N VAL A 240 21.03 -1.91 4.91
CA VAL A 240 22.13 -1.29 5.68
C VAL A 240 23.49 -1.56 5.04
N TYR A 241 23.78 -2.82 4.70
CA TYR A 241 25.03 -3.19 4.05
C TYR A 241 25.26 -2.44 2.73
N ASN A 242 24.20 -2.28 1.93
CA ASN A 242 24.24 -1.57 0.66
C ASN A 242 24.15 -0.04 0.79
N LYS A 243 24.08 0.50 2.01
CA LYS A 243 23.94 1.93 2.30
C LYS A 243 22.70 2.55 1.65
N VAL A 244 21.59 1.83 1.69
CA VAL A 244 20.26 2.31 1.28
C VAL A 244 19.59 2.92 2.50
N GLU A 245 19.26 4.22 2.44
CA GLU A 245 18.55 4.91 3.51
C GLU A 245 17.10 4.39 3.61
N HIS A 246 16.68 4.01 4.81
CA HIS A 246 15.33 3.54 5.09
C HIS A 246 15.01 3.63 6.60
N ASP A 247 13.73 3.80 6.93
CA ASP A 247 13.22 3.63 8.28
C ASP A 247 12.85 2.14 8.45
N TYR A 248 13.38 1.51 9.52
CA TYR A 248 13.04 0.14 9.89
C TYR A 248 12.60 0.09 11.35
N THR A 249 11.52 -0.63 11.64
CA THR A 249 11.00 -0.77 13.00
C THR A 249 10.46 -2.17 13.22
N GLU A 250 10.81 -2.78 14.35
CA GLU A 250 10.14 -3.95 14.91
C GLU A 250 9.33 -3.54 16.13
N ARG A 251 8.12 -4.09 16.26
CA ARG A 251 7.24 -3.84 17.40
C ARG A 251 6.62 -5.14 17.88
N PRO A 252 6.20 -5.25 19.16
CA PRO A 252 5.40 -6.37 19.62
C PRO A 252 4.17 -6.58 18.76
N GLY A 253 3.90 -7.83 18.39
CA GLY A 253 2.76 -8.24 17.58
C GLY A 253 3.11 -9.26 16.51
N ALA A 254 2.09 -9.86 15.91
CA ALA A 254 2.16 -10.92 14.93
C ALA A 254 1.55 -10.49 13.59
N HIS A 255 1.35 -11.44 12.67
CA HIS A 255 0.75 -11.21 11.33
C HIS A 255 -0.76 -10.99 11.41
N THR A 256 -1.19 -9.88 12.02
CA THR A 256 -2.58 -9.62 12.37
C THR A 256 -3.01 -8.19 12.04
N TRP A 257 -4.33 -8.00 11.92
CA TRP A 257 -4.93 -6.69 11.69
C TRP A 257 -4.66 -5.70 12.84
N ASP A 258 -4.55 -6.16 14.09
CA ASP A 258 -4.18 -5.31 15.24
C ASP A 258 -2.78 -4.69 15.04
N TYR A 259 -1.82 -5.49 14.53
CA TYR A 259 -0.49 -5.00 14.24
C TYR A 259 -0.52 -3.96 13.10
N TRP A 260 -1.19 -4.26 11.99
CA TRP A 260 -1.22 -3.37 10.83
C TRP A 260 -2.02 -2.10 11.08
N GLU A 261 -3.07 -2.15 11.90
CA GLU A 261 -3.77 -0.95 12.37
C GLU A 261 -2.83 -0.02 13.14
N ASN A 262 -2.00 -0.56 14.04
CA ASN A 262 -1.01 0.21 14.79
C ASN A 262 0.13 0.72 13.89
N SER A 263 0.47 0.01 12.83
CA SER A 263 1.57 0.32 11.92
C SER A 263 1.24 1.43 10.92
N LEU A 264 0.05 1.41 10.33
CA LEU A 264 -0.33 2.32 9.25
C LEU A 264 -0.15 3.82 9.58
N PRO A 265 -0.45 4.33 10.79
CA PRO A 265 -0.21 5.73 11.16
C PRO A 265 1.26 6.16 11.03
N TYR A 266 2.22 5.27 11.33
CA TYR A 266 3.66 5.57 11.19
C TYR A 266 4.06 5.70 9.72
N HIS A 267 3.51 4.84 8.85
CA HIS A 267 3.70 4.95 7.40
C HIS A 267 3.16 6.27 6.87
N VAL A 268 1.95 6.65 7.25
CA VAL A 268 1.35 7.92 6.81
C VAL A 268 2.14 9.12 7.31
N LEU A 269 2.63 9.09 8.56
CA LEU A 269 3.50 10.13 9.11
C LEU A 269 4.81 10.24 8.31
N PHE A 270 5.45 9.13 8.00
CA PHE A 270 6.67 9.07 7.18
C PHE A 270 6.41 9.68 5.79
N PHE A 271 5.37 9.28 5.12
CA PHE A 271 5.00 9.82 3.81
C PHE A 271 4.68 11.31 3.85
N ASN A 272 3.97 11.76 4.88
CA ASN A 272 3.66 13.18 5.04
C ASN A 272 4.93 14.05 5.16
N LYS A 273 5.98 13.59 5.85
CA LYS A 273 7.27 14.28 5.91
C LYS A 273 7.89 14.45 4.51
N ILE A 274 7.80 13.42 3.67
CA ILE A 274 8.31 13.45 2.30
C ILE A 274 7.47 14.37 1.40
N LEU A 275 6.15 14.28 1.49
CA LEU A 275 5.24 15.14 0.75
C LEU A 275 5.40 16.62 1.13
N LEU A 276 5.67 16.93 2.41
CA LEU A 276 6.04 18.27 2.87
C LEU A 276 7.37 18.75 2.25
N LYS A 277 8.37 17.89 2.21
CA LYS A 277 9.67 18.18 1.56
C LYS A 277 9.52 18.44 0.07
N ASN A 278 8.63 17.70 -0.59
CA ASN A 278 8.30 17.89 -2.01
C ASN A 278 7.40 19.11 -2.26
N GLN A 279 6.99 19.84 -1.23
CA GLN A 279 6.09 21.00 -1.29
C GLN A 279 4.71 20.70 -1.91
N VAL A 280 4.26 19.47 -1.86
CA VAL A 280 2.93 19.06 -2.34
C VAL A 280 1.84 19.16 -1.28
N VAL A 281 2.21 19.33 -0.01
CA VAL A 281 1.31 19.63 1.09
C VAL A 281 1.83 20.85 1.87
N ALA A 282 0.93 21.63 2.45
CA ALA A 282 1.32 22.78 3.26
C ALA A 282 1.73 22.34 4.67
N LYS A 283 2.69 23.05 5.29
CA LYS A 283 2.94 22.94 6.74
C LYS A 283 1.69 23.44 7.47
N LYS A 284 1.17 22.64 8.36
CA LYS A 284 0.09 23.05 9.28
C LYS A 284 0.65 23.88 10.43
#